data_4dc29913dab145857f816837523396f3
#
_entry.id   4dc29913dab145857f816837523396f3
#
_cell.length_a   1.000
_cell.length_b   1.000
_cell.length_c   1.000
_cell.angle_alpha   90.00
_cell.angle_beta   90.00
_cell.angle_gamma   90.00
#
_symmetry.space_group_name_H-M   'P 1'
#
loop_
_entity.id
_entity.type
_entity.pdbx_description
1 polymer ?
#
loop_
_entity_poly.entity_id
_entity_poly.type
_entity_poly.pdbx_seq_one_letter_code
_entity_poly.pdbx_strand_id
1 'polypeptide(L)'
;MGFITVGHENSTSIDLYYEDHGSGDPVVLLAGWPLDSRSWEPQLHALLEAGHRVIAYDRRGFGKSSRPAQGYGFDTLATDLGKVLTELDLRDATLVGFSLGTGEAARYVGLHGTERLKACVFIESLAPSFVKSDENPNGVDEAGVADVQRAILHDRFAWLTELLGNFLNLDEYLGKRVSEETVRAAWNAGAAASPIATWACVRGWLDDFSDDLKRVDVSTLILHGTSDRILSIDGQGRRLHAALPHARYVEIEGGPHVMCVTHAAEVNRELLAFLREPARAVATA
;
A
#
# COMPACT_ATOMS: atom_id res chain seq x y z
N MET A 1 -11.31 11.88 -12.93
CA MET A 1 -11.28 12.07 -11.47
C MET A 1 -12.68 12.30 -10.94
N GLY A 2 -12.99 11.79 -9.77
CA GLY A 2 -14.31 11.86 -9.17
C GLY A 2 -14.35 11.38 -7.73
N PHE A 3 -15.55 11.08 -7.26
CA PHE A 3 -15.78 10.54 -5.93
C PHE A 3 -16.69 9.32 -6.00
N ILE A 4 -16.44 8.34 -5.14
CA ILE A 4 -17.25 7.12 -4.99
C ILE A 4 -17.77 7.09 -3.55
N THR A 5 -19.10 7.01 -3.37
CA THR A 5 -19.72 6.90 -2.06
C THR A 5 -19.58 5.47 -1.53
N VAL A 6 -18.86 5.31 -0.43
CA VAL A 6 -18.59 4.00 0.19
C VAL A 6 -19.38 3.73 1.47
N GLY A 7 -20.10 4.72 1.97
CA GLY A 7 -20.90 4.60 3.17
C GLY A 7 -21.47 5.93 3.64
N HIS A 8 -21.92 5.95 4.88
CA HIS A 8 -22.41 7.15 5.53
C HIS A 8 -21.94 7.20 6.98
N GLU A 9 -21.71 8.39 7.48
CA GLU A 9 -21.55 8.68 8.90
C GLU A 9 -22.55 9.78 9.27
N ASN A 10 -23.43 9.47 10.21
CA ASN A 10 -24.62 10.28 10.47
C ASN A 10 -25.44 10.49 9.16
N SER A 11 -25.67 11.71 8.73
CA SER A 11 -26.39 12.04 7.49
C SER A 11 -25.44 12.42 6.33
N THR A 12 -24.13 12.25 6.48
CA THR A 12 -23.14 12.65 5.48
C THR A 12 -22.57 11.42 4.78
N SER A 13 -22.41 11.49 3.44
CA SER A 13 -21.74 10.46 2.67
C SER A 13 -20.26 10.37 3.04
N ILE A 14 -19.74 9.15 2.99
CA ILE A 14 -18.30 8.88 3.03
C ILE A 14 -17.89 8.64 1.59
N ASP A 15 -17.16 9.59 1.02
CA ASP A 15 -16.78 9.60 -0.38
C ASP A 15 -15.26 9.42 -0.52
N LEU A 16 -14.84 8.51 -1.38
CA LEU A 16 -13.44 8.31 -1.75
C LEU A 16 -13.14 9.07 -3.03
N TYR A 17 -12.13 9.93 -2.98
CA TYR A 17 -11.58 10.58 -4.17
C TYR A 17 -10.78 9.59 -4.99
N TYR A 18 -10.92 9.64 -6.31
CA TYR A 18 -10.09 8.88 -7.24
C TYR A 18 -9.69 9.67 -8.47
N GLU A 19 -8.58 9.28 -9.06
CA GLU A 19 -8.10 9.67 -10.37
C GLU A 19 -8.12 8.44 -11.28
N ASP A 20 -8.55 8.62 -12.52
CA ASP A 20 -8.68 7.56 -13.53
C ASP A 20 -8.12 8.13 -14.83
N HIS A 21 -7.01 7.58 -15.28
CA HIS A 21 -6.22 8.10 -16.39
C HIS A 21 -5.88 7.00 -17.38
N GLY A 22 -5.75 7.38 -18.65
CA GLY A 22 -5.35 6.47 -19.73
C GLY A 22 -6.44 5.51 -20.16
N SER A 23 -6.01 4.42 -20.79
CA SER A 23 -6.87 3.35 -21.32
C SER A 23 -6.07 2.05 -21.34
N GLY A 24 -6.73 0.91 -21.58
CA GLY A 24 -6.08 -0.41 -21.56
C GLY A 24 -6.32 -1.17 -20.26
N ASP A 25 -5.43 -2.10 -19.94
CA ASP A 25 -5.58 -2.96 -18.74
C ASP A 25 -5.54 -2.11 -17.46
N PRO A 26 -6.53 -2.25 -16.57
CA PRO A 26 -6.61 -1.41 -15.37
C PRO A 26 -5.56 -1.81 -14.31
N VAL A 27 -4.86 -0.80 -13.79
CA VAL A 27 -3.93 -0.90 -12.66
C VAL A 27 -4.44 0.00 -11.56
N VAL A 28 -4.72 -0.56 -10.38
CA VAL A 28 -5.25 0.14 -9.21
C VAL A 28 -4.14 0.31 -8.19
N LEU A 29 -3.83 1.56 -7.84
CA LEU A 29 -2.73 1.93 -6.96
C LEU A 29 -3.25 2.19 -5.54
N LEU A 30 -2.80 1.38 -4.58
CA LEU A 30 -3.16 1.45 -3.16
C LEU A 30 -1.99 2.03 -2.36
N ALA A 31 -2.11 3.28 -1.94
CA ALA A 31 -1.04 3.99 -1.24
C ALA A 31 -0.69 3.40 0.13
N GLY A 32 0.55 3.59 0.56
CA GLY A 32 0.98 3.32 1.93
C GLY A 32 0.45 4.36 2.92
N TRP A 33 0.44 4.00 4.20
CA TRP A 33 0.09 4.91 5.28
C TRP A 33 1.34 5.72 5.71
N PRO A 34 1.23 7.00 6.06
CA PRO A 34 0.04 7.86 6.06
C PRO A 34 -0.10 8.72 4.78
N LEU A 35 0.33 8.18 3.66
CA LEU A 35 0.35 8.86 2.37
C LEU A 35 -0.99 8.76 1.62
N ASP A 36 -1.07 9.39 0.45
CA ASP A 36 -2.21 9.40 -0.45
C ASP A 36 -1.80 9.08 -1.89
N SER A 37 -2.72 9.17 -2.84
CA SER A 37 -2.51 8.84 -4.26
C SER A 37 -1.33 9.57 -4.90
N ARG A 38 -0.94 10.74 -4.40
CA ARG A 38 0.21 11.52 -4.90
C ARG A 38 1.56 10.82 -4.69
N SER A 39 1.63 9.85 -3.77
CA SER A 39 2.86 9.07 -3.56
C SER A 39 3.23 8.18 -4.75
N TRP A 40 2.32 7.97 -5.68
CA TRP A 40 2.48 7.15 -6.87
C TRP A 40 2.93 7.92 -8.12
N GLU A 41 3.30 9.20 -7.99
CA GLU A 41 3.68 10.05 -9.14
C GLU A 41 4.70 9.40 -10.09
N PRO A 42 5.81 8.76 -9.60
CA PRO A 42 6.77 8.11 -10.50
C PRO A 42 6.22 6.88 -11.23
N GLN A 43 5.29 6.13 -10.60
CA GLN A 43 4.67 4.95 -11.18
C GLN A 43 3.54 5.33 -12.15
N LEU A 44 2.76 6.36 -11.80
CA LEU A 44 1.65 6.84 -12.63
C LEU A 44 2.13 7.17 -14.04
N HIS A 45 3.20 7.98 -14.16
CA HIS A 45 3.76 8.35 -15.44
C HIS A 45 4.23 7.14 -16.25
N ALA A 46 5.00 6.24 -15.64
CA ALA A 46 5.53 5.05 -16.29
C ALA A 46 4.43 4.09 -16.78
N LEU A 47 3.38 3.91 -15.99
CA LEU A 47 2.24 3.07 -16.34
C LEU A 47 1.42 3.65 -17.50
N LEU A 48 1.21 4.98 -17.51
CA LEU A 48 0.51 5.66 -18.59
C LEU A 48 1.28 5.61 -19.90
N GLU A 49 2.61 5.80 -19.87
CA GLU A 49 3.47 5.65 -21.06
C GLU A 49 3.46 4.21 -21.59
N ALA A 50 3.29 3.23 -20.71
CA ALA A 50 3.17 1.82 -21.10
C ALA A 50 1.77 1.45 -21.63
N GLY A 51 0.81 2.38 -21.63
CA GLY A 51 -0.53 2.20 -22.21
C GLY A 51 -1.57 1.60 -21.25
N HIS A 52 -1.32 1.63 -19.94
CA HIS A 52 -2.28 1.16 -18.93
C HIS A 52 -3.34 2.21 -18.59
N ARG A 53 -4.52 1.76 -18.17
CA ARG A 53 -5.48 2.58 -17.45
C ARG A 53 -5.11 2.56 -15.98
N VAL A 54 -4.83 3.71 -15.39
CA VAL A 54 -4.34 3.83 -14.02
C VAL A 54 -5.38 4.48 -13.13
N ILE A 55 -5.79 3.77 -12.10
CA ILE A 55 -6.70 4.24 -11.07
C ILE A 55 -5.90 4.42 -9.78
N ALA A 56 -5.83 5.66 -9.29
CA ALA A 56 -5.25 5.98 -7.99
C ALA A 56 -6.34 6.60 -7.12
N TYR A 57 -6.60 6.04 -5.94
CA TYR A 57 -7.61 6.60 -5.05
C TYR A 57 -7.03 6.93 -3.67
N ASP A 58 -7.63 7.89 -3.03
CA ASP A 58 -7.33 8.24 -1.66
C ASP A 58 -8.21 7.41 -0.72
N ARG A 59 -7.57 6.66 0.17
CA ARG A 59 -8.26 5.92 1.24
C ARG A 59 -9.02 6.90 2.14
N ARG A 60 -10.14 6.46 2.75
CA ARG A 60 -10.83 7.25 3.79
C ARG A 60 -9.84 7.80 4.81
N GLY A 61 -10.00 9.07 5.18
CA GLY A 61 -9.12 9.76 6.11
C GLY A 61 -7.87 10.39 5.49
N PHE A 62 -7.57 10.11 4.22
CA PHE A 62 -6.35 10.57 3.54
C PHE A 62 -6.67 11.38 2.29
N GLY A 63 -5.72 12.19 1.86
CA GLY A 63 -5.83 13.00 0.65
C GLY A 63 -7.11 13.84 0.61
N LYS A 64 -7.88 13.69 -0.48
CA LYS A 64 -9.13 14.41 -0.75
C LYS A 64 -10.39 13.64 -0.33
N SER A 65 -10.23 12.41 0.19
CA SER A 65 -11.36 11.58 0.65
C SER A 65 -11.97 12.07 1.95
N SER A 66 -13.20 11.64 2.23
CA SER A 66 -13.90 11.90 3.49
C SER A 66 -13.13 11.41 4.70
N ARG A 67 -13.31 12.08 5.84
CA ARG A 67 -12.59 11.84 7.10
C ARG A 67 -13.53 11.41 8.21
N PRO A 68 -14.13 10.22 8.11
CA PRO A 68 -15.05 9.71 9.14
C PRO A 68 -14.31 9.50 10.48
N ALA A 69 -15.08 9.39 11.56
CA ALA A 69 -14.52 9.11 12.89
C ALA A 69 -14.14 7.64 13.07
N GLN A 70 -14.62 6.74 12.18
CA GLN A 70 -14.47 5.28 12.32
C GLN A 70 -14.22 4.59 10.95
N GLY A 71 -13.95 3.28 10.99
CA GLY A 71 -13.85 2.46 9.79
C GLY A 71 -12.44 2.42 9.19
N TYR A 72 -11.41 2.35 10.02
CA TYR A 72 -10.01 2.33 9.60
C TYR A 72 -9.35 0.94 9.71
N GLY A 73 -10.12 -0.11 10.01
CA GLY A 73 -9.66 -1.51 9.97
C GLY A 73 -9.70 -2.07 8.55
N PHE A 74 -8.88 -3.09 8.29
CA PHE A 74 -8.70 -3.65 6.95
C PHE A 74 -9.97 -4.21 6.32
N ASP A 75 -10.91 -4.76 7.08
CA ASP A 75 -12.20 -5.24 6.53
C ASP A 75 -13.00 -4.11 5.88
N THR A 76 -13.00 -2.92 6.51
CA THR A 76 -13.66 -1.75 5.95
C THR A 76 -12.89 -1.21 4.72
N LEU A 77 -11.56 -1.14 4.81
CA LEU A 77 -10.73 -0.66 3.71
C LEU A 77 -10.85 -1.58 2.47
N ALA A 78 -10.84 -2.89 2.67
CA ALA A 78 -11.05 -3.88 1.62
C ALA A 78 -12.46 -3.79 1.00
N THR A 79 -13.48 -3.53 1.82
CA THR A 79 -14.85 -3.29 1.34
C THR A 79 -14.94 -2.01 0.49
N ASP A 80 -14.23 -0.96 0.90
CA ASP A 80 -14.12 0.29 0.15
C ASP A 80 -13.44 0.06 -1.20
N LEU A 81 -12.32 -0.68 -1.24
CA LEU A 81 -11.67 -1.08 -2.48
C LEU A 81 -12.62 -1.87 -3.38
N GLY A 82 -13.41 -2.79 -2.81
CA GLY A 82 -14.43 -3.54 -3.55
C GLY A 82 -15.45 -2.63 -4.23
N LYS A 83 -15.85 -1.53 -3.57
CA LYS A 83 -16.73 -0.53 -4.18
C LYS A 83 -16.04 0.25 -5.30
N VAL A 84 -14.77 0.63 -5.12
CA VAL A 84 -13.99 1.28 -6.20
C VAL A 84 -13.96 0.38 -7.44
N LEU A 85 -13.64 -0.91 -7.28
CA LEU A 85 -13.59 -1.87 -8.39
C LEU A 85 -14.96 -2.06 -9.05
N THR A 86 -16.03 -2.04 -8.28
CA THR A 86 -17.39 -2.28 -8.79
C THR A 86 -17.98 -1.05 -9.47
N GLU A 87 -17.89 0.13 -8.86
CA GLU A 87 -18.46 1.38 -9.38
C GLU A 87 -17.77 1.83 -10.68
N LEU A 88 -16.46 1.54 -10.82
CA LEU A 88 -15.71 1.81 -12.04
C LEU A 88 -15.76 0.64 -13.05
N ASP A 89 -16.52 -0.43 -12.73
CA ASP A 89 -16.60 -1.71 -13.47
C ASP A 89 -15.23 -2.23 -13.91
N LEU A 90 -14.27 -2.22 -13.01
CA LEU A 90 -12.92 -2.72 -13.28
C LEU A 90 -12.96 -4.25 -13.31
N ARG A 91 -12.43 -4.82 -14.40
CA ARG A 91 -12.27 -6.25 -14.61
C ARG A 91 -10.86 -6.51 -15.06
N ASP A 92 -10.35 -7.70 -14.76
CA ASP A 92 -8.95 -8.07 -15.03
C ASP A 92 -7.97 -7.01 -14.47
N ALA A 93 -8.32 -6.43 -13.33
CA ALA A 93 -7.52 -5.36 -12.69
C ALA A 93 -6.27 -5.93 -12.05
N THR A 94 -5.16 -5.19 -12.13
CA THR A 94 -3.98 -5.44 -11.30
C THR A 94 -4.02 -4.53 -10.08
N LEU A 95 -4.04 -5.11 -8.88
CA LEU A 95 -3.88 -4.36 -7.64
C LEU A 95 -2.39 -4.16 -7.36
N VAL A 96 -1.96 -2.92 -7.18
CA VAL A 96 -0.58 -2.57 -6.79
C VAL A 96 -0.64 -1.91 -5.42
N GLY A 97 -0.35 -2.70 -4.39
CA GLY A 97 -0.31 -2.23 -3.01
C GLY A 97 1.11 -1.86 -2.58
N PHE A 98 1.23 -0.77 -1.85
CA PHE A 98 2.45 -0.36 -1.15
C PHE A 98 2.19 -0.31 0.35
N SER A 99 3.06 -0.96 1.15
CA SER A 99 3.01 -0.91 2.61
C SER A 99 1.60 -1.30 3.13
N LEU A 100 0.89 -0.42 3.84
CA LEU A 100 -0.48 -0.64 4.30
C LEU A 100 -1.43 -1.03 3.15
N GLY A 101 -1.22 -0.53 1.94
CA GLY A 101 -2.00 -0.90 0.76
C GLY A 101 -1.88 -2.38 0.39
N THR A 102 -0.82 -3.07 0.81
CA THR A 102 -0.65 -4.52 0.61
C THR A 102 -1.59 -5.33 1.51
N GLY A 103 -1.77 -4.90 2.76
CA GLY A 103 -2.75 -5.50 3.67
C GLY A 103 -4.18 -5.28 3.18
N GLU A 104 -4.46 -4.11 2.61
CA GLU A 104 -5.76 -3.82 1.98
C GLU A 104 -6.03 -4.73 0.78
N ALA A 105 -5.03 -4.94 -0.10
CA ALA A 105 -5.15 -5.86 -1.23
C ALA A 105 -5.32 -7.31 -0.77
N ALA A 106 -4.54 -7.77 0.21
CA ALA A 106 -4.65 -9.12 0.77
C ALA A 106 -6.03 -9.36 1.38
N ARG A 107 -6.51 -8.44 2.24
CA ARG A 107 -7.83 -8.52 2.87
C ARG A 107 -8.95 -8.45 1.83
N TYR A 108 -8.80 -7.66 0.75
CA TYR A 108 -9.75 -7.66 -0.36
C TYR A 108 -9.88 -9.06 -0.97
N VAL A 109 -8.77 -9.70 -1.30
CA VAL A 109 -8.79 -11.07 -1.83
C VAL A 109 -9.39 -12.05 -0.82
N GLY A 110 -9.06 -11.92 0.46
CA GLY A 110 -9.63 -12.72 1.54
C GLY A 110 -11.15 -12.63 1.63
N LEU A 111 -11.72 -11.44 1.48
CA LEU A 111 -13.17 -11.22 1.62
C LEU A 111 -13.95 -11.40 0.32
N HIS A 112 -13.38 -10.98 -0.81
CA HIS A 112 -14.11 -10.84 -2.07
C HIS A 112 -13.61 -11.77 -3.19
N GLY A 113 -12.48 -12.47 -2.98
CA GLY A 113 -11.87 -13.31 -4.00
C GLY A 113 -11.15 -12.52 -5.10
N THR A 114 -10.82 -13.22 -6.19
CA THR A 114 -9.99 -12.71 -7.28
C THR A 114 -10.72 -12.52 -8.61
N GLU A 115 -12.04 -12.71 -8.66
CA GLU A 115 -12.85 -12.72 -9.89
C GLU A 115 -12.74 -11.45 -10.75
N ARG A 116 -12.39 -10.32 -10.14
CA ARG A 116 -12.15 -9.04 -10.82
C ARG A 116 -10.69 -8.76 -11.10
N LEU A 117 -9.79 -9.65 -10.66
CA LEU A 117 -8.36 -9.43 -10.68
C LEU A 117 -7.65 -10.27 -11.74
N LYS A 118 -6.68 -9.65 -12.40
CA LYS A 118 -5.69 -10.30 -13.25
C LYS A 118 -4.42 -10.63 -12.46
N ALA A 119 -4.04 -9.75 -11.52
CA ALA A 119 -2.80 -9.88 -10.77
C ALA A 119 -2.81 -9.06 -9.47
N CYS A 120 -1.88 -9.42 -8.56
CA CYS A 120 -1.56 -8.66 -7.38
C CYS A 120 -0.07 -8.31 -7.35
N VAL A 121 0.26 -7.09 -6.93
CA VAL A 121 1.63 -6.63 -6.72
C VAL A 121 1.75 -6.12 -5.28
N PHE A 122 2.67 -6.70 -4.52
CA PHE A 122 2.94 -6.36 -3.14
C PHE A 122 4.31 -5.68 -3.05
N ILE A 123 4.33 -4.40 -2.71
CA ILE A 123 5.55 -3.58 -2.57
C ILE A 123 5.72 -3.23 -1.10
N GLU A 124 6.86 -3.59 -0.48
CA GLU A 124 7.13 -3.39 0.96
C GLU A 124 5.96 -3.87 1.81
N SER A 125 5.68 -5.16 1.76
CA SER A 125 4.43 -5.72 2.23
C SER A 125 4.29 -5.75 3.75
N LEU A 126 3.10 -5.38 4.24
CA LEU A 126 2.65 -5.62 5.61
C LEU A 126 2.28 -7.10 5.86
N ALA A 127 1.83 -7.81 4.80
CA ALA A 127 1.51 -9.23 4.86
C ALA A 127 2.79 -10.10 4.82
N PRO A 128 2.79 -11.32 5.40
CA PRO A 128 1.64 -12.04 5.97
C PRO A 128 1.16 -11.49 7.31
N SER A 129 2.04 -10.96 8.16
CA SER A 129 1.72 -10.34 9.43
C SER A 129 2.93 -9.54 9.95
N PHE A 130 2.69 -8.33 10.42
CA PHE A 130 3.72 -7.49 11.06
C PHE A 130 3.81 -7.73 12.57
N VAL A 131 3.02 -8.65 13.11
CA VAL A 131 3.05 -8.98 14.54
C VAL A 131 4.40 -9.57 14.94
N LYS A 132 4.90 -9.13 16.09
CA LYS A 132 6.12 -9.65 16.68
C LYS A 132 5.96 -11.13 17.07
N SER A 133 6.87 -11.95 16.60
CA SER A 133 6.92 -13.39 16.87
C SER A 133 8.36 -13.90 16.76
N ASP A 134 8.58 -15.18 17.02
CA ASP A 134 9.89 -15.81 16.80
C ASP A 134 10.33 -15.74 15.33
N GLU A 135 9.36 -15.80 14.40
CA GLU A 135 9.60 -15.68 12.96
C GLU A 135 9.74 -14.22 12.49
N ASN A 136 9.25 -13.27 13.28
CA ASN A 136 9.35 -11.84 13.02
C ASN A 136 9.74 -11.07 14.30
N PRO A 137 10.98 -11.19 14.78
CA PRO A 137 11.42 -10.57 16.02
C PRO A 137 11.42 -9.03 15.97
N ASN A 138 11.47 -8.46 14.76
CA ASN A 138 11.40 -7.02 14.51
C ASN A 138 9.96 -6.50 14.27
N GLY A 139 8.97 -7.37 14.41
CA GLY A 139 7.57 -7.00 14.31
C GLY A 139 7.08 -6.15 15.48
N VAL A 140 5.84 -5.70 15.40
CA VAL A 140 5.19 -4.87 16.41
C VAL A 140 4.30 -5.73 17.31
N ASP A 141 4.20 -5.35 18.59
CA ASP A 141 3.24 -5.88 19.55
C ASP A 141 2.25 -4.78 20.01
N GLU A 142 1.31 -5.14 20.87
CA GLU A 142 0.33 -4.20 21.45
C GLU A 142 1.00 -3.00 22.12
N ALA A 143 2.13 -3.19 22.78
CA ALA A 143 2.86 -2.11 23.45
C ALA A 143 3.46 -1.16 22.41
N GLY A 144 4.09 -1.69 21.36
CA GLY A 144 4.65 -0.90 20.27
C GLY A 144 3.57 -0.10 19.52
N VAL A 145 2.41 -0.71 19.25
CA VAL A 145 1.25 0.02 18.68
C VAL A 145 0.81 1.16 19.60
N ALA A 146 0.68 0.91 20.91
CA ALA A 146 0.29 1.93 21.87
C ALA A 146 1.35 3.05 21.98
N ASP A 147 2.64 2.75 21.86
CA ASP A 147 3.72 3.74 21.85
C ASP A 147 3.63 4.67 20.64
N VAL A 148 3.43 4.10 19.43
CA VAL A 148 3.22 4.89 18.21
C VAL A 148 1.97 5.76 18.34
N GLN A 149 0.86 5.21 18.81
CA GLN A 149 -0.37 5.96 19.02
C GLN A 149 -0.20 7.11 20.01
N ARG A 150 0.57 6.92 21.09
CA ARG A 150 0.91 8.00 22.05
C ARG A 150 1.78 9.08 21.41
N ALA A 151 2.78 8.69 20.61
CA ALA A 151 3.64 9.64 19.91
C ALA A 151 2.83 10.50 18.93
N ILE A 152 1.91 9.89 18.17
CA ILE A 152 0.99 10.60 17.26
C ILE A 152 0.11 11.60 18.04
N LEU A 153 -0.41 11.21 19.20
CA LEU A 153 -1.25 12.10 20.02
C LEU A 153 -0.45 13.23 20.67
N HIS A 154 0.83 12.99 20.98
CA HIS A 154 1.69 13.99 21.61
C HIS A 154 2.09 15.09 20.61
N ASP A 155 2.70 14.70 19.49
CA ASP A 155 3.06 15.60 18.40
C ASP A 155 3.15 14.83 17.07
N ARG A 156 2.02 14.77 16.35
CA ARG A 156 1.92 14.05 15.08
C ARG A 156 2.88 14.57 14.01
N PHE A 157 3.18 15.87 14.03
CA PHE A 157 4.01 16.48 13.00
C PHE A 157 5.49 16.22 13.21
N ALA A 158 5.96 16.28 14.47
CA ALA A 158 7.32 15.88 14.81
C ALA A 158 7.53 14.39 14.55
N TRP A 159 6.57 13.54 14.97
CA TRP A 159 6.59 12.11 14.73
C TRP A 159 6.63 11.78 13.22
N LEU A 160 5.84 12.48 12.39
CA LEU A 160 5.85 12.32 10.93
C LEU A 160 7.22 12.64 10.32
N THR A 161 7.92 13.64 10.84
CA THR A 161 9.28 14.00 10.39
C THR A 161 10.25 12.86 10.65
N GLU A 162 10.19 12.27 11.84
CA GLU A 162 11.03 11.12 12.21
C GLU A 162 10.69 9.88 11.36
N LEU A 163 9.40 9.59 11.18
CA LEU A 163 8.93 8.50 10.34
C LEU A 163 9.48 8.61 8.92
N LEU A 164 9.36 9.76 8.28
CA LEU A 164 9.86 9.98 6.91
C LEU A 164 11.37 9.87 6.82
N GLY A 165 12.11 10.23 7.88
CA GLY A 165 13.54 9.99 7.98
C GLY A 165 13.90 8.53 7.77
N ASN A 166 13.18 7.63 8.43
CA ASN A 166 13.35 6.18 8.32
C ASN A 166 12.69 5.59 7.06
N PHE A 167 11.57 6.14 6.61
CA PHE A 167 10.88 5.69 5.39
C PHE A 167 11.74 5.82 4.14
N LEU A 168 12.51 6.90 4.08
CA LEU A 168 13.32 7.27 2.91
C LEU A 168 14.82 7.02 3.13
N ASN A 169 15.25 6.56 4.32
CA ASN A 169 16.64 6.47 4.74
C ASN A 169 17.39 7.78 4.42
N LEU A 170 16.88 8.92 4.93
CA LEU A 170 17.34 10.25 4.54
C LEU A 170 18.82 10.50 4.87
N ASP A 171 19.37 9.87 5.89
CA ASP A 171 20.79 9.89 6.21
C ASP A 171 21.65 9.35 5.06
N GLU A 172 21.10 8.46 4.24
CA GLU A 172 21.78 7.83 3.10
C GLU A 172 21.41 8.48 1.76
N TYR A 173 20.13 8.80 1.52
CA TYR A 173 19.60 9.13 0.20
C TYR A 173 19.26 10.61 -0.04
N LEU A 174 19.23 11.45 1.00
CA LEU A 174 18.94 12.88 0.81
C LEU A 174 20.03 13.54 -0.05
N GLY A 175 19.60 14.26 -1.07
CA GLY A 175 20.48 14.90 -2.04
C GLY A 175 21.13 13.95 -3.07
N LYS A 176 20.83 12.64 -3.00
CA LYS A 176 21.33 11.62 -3.94
C LYS A 176 20.20 10.97 -4.76
N ARG A 177 19.22 10.38 -4.09
CA ARG A 177 18.05 9.72 -4.70
C ARG A 177 16.73 10.43 -4.39
N VAL A 178 16.72 11.32 -3.41
CA VAL A 178 15.55 12.09 -3.01
C VAL A 178 15.94 13.53 -2.66
N SER A 179 15.17 14.50 -3.10
CA SER A 179 15.35 15.93 -2.80
C SER A 179 14.59 16.33 -1.52
N GLU A 180 14.96 17.47 -0.93
CA GLU A 180 14.21 18.08 0.19
C GLU A 180 12.77 18.41 -0.21
N GLU A 181 12.54 18.78 -1.48
CA GLU A 181 11.21 19.06 -2.03
C GLU A 181 10.34 17.82 -2.04
N THR A 182 10.89 16.67 -2.43
CA THR A 182 10.19 15.38 -2.40
C THR A 182 9.84 14.97 -0.97
N VAL A 183 10.78 15.13 -0.03
CA VAL A 183 10.52 14.88 1.41
C VAL A 183 9.41 15.80 1.91
N ARG A 184 9.45 17.08 1.56
CA ARG A 184 8.41 18.05 1.94
C ARG A 184 7.05 17.72 1.32
N ALA A 185 7.01 17.24 0.08
CA ALA A 185 5.77 16.79 -0.56
C ALA A 185 5.16 15.59 0.18
N ALA A 186 5.96 14.58 0.54
CA ALA A 186 5.53 13.44 1.35
C ALA A 186 5.08 13.88 2.75
N TRP A 187 5.81 14.79 3.39
CA TRP A 187 5.44 15.35 4.69
C TRP A 187 4.10 16.08 4.62
N ASN A 188 3.88 16.91 3.60
CA ASN A 188 2.61 17.62 3.40
C ASN A 188 1.44 16.66 3.20
N ALA A 189 1.64 15.54 2.49
CA ALA A 189 0.62 14.51 2.31
C ALA A 189 0.23 13.90 3.67
N GLY A 190 1.21 13.45 4.45
CA GLY A 190 0.97 12.86 5.78
C GLY A 190 0.42 13.88 6.79
N ALA A 191 0.89 15.15 6.75
CA ALA A 191 0.40 16.22 7.62
C ALA A 191 -1.05 16.59 7.32
N ALA A 192 -1.45 16.53 6.03
CA ALA A 192 -2.83 16.78 5.61
C ALA A 192 -3.80 15.64 5.92
N ALA A 193 -3.32 14.44 6.26
CA ALA A 193 -4.16 13.30 6.64
C ALA A 193 -5.00 13.60 7.89
N SER A 194 -6.16 12.94 8.02
CA SER A 194 -6.98 13.02 9.23
C SER A 194 -6.18 12.58 10.46
N PRO A 195 -6.15 13.35 11.55
CA PRO A 195 -5.49 12.91 12.79
C PRO A 195 -6.12 11.64 13.35
N ILE A 196 -7.43 11.45 13.18
CA ILE A 196 -8.13 10.23 13.60
C ILE A 196 -7.66 9.03 12.76
N ALA A 197 -7.63 9.17 11.42
CA ALA A 197 -7.19 8.12 10.52
C ALA A 197 -5.72 7.75 10.76
N THR A 198 -4.85 8.75 10.92
CA THR A 198 -3.43 8.54 11.20
C THR A 198 -3.23 7.70 12.46
N TRP A 199 -3.97 8.00 13.53
CA TRP A 199 -3.92 7.27 14.79
C TRP A 199 -4.57 5.88 14.71
N ALA A 200 -5.75 5.78 14.07
CA ALA A 200 -6.55 4.56 14.09
C ALA A 200 -5.98 3.44 13.21
N CYS A 201 -5.39 3.79 12.06
CA CYS A 201 -4.80 2.81 11.14
C CYS A 201 -3.63 2.02 11.77
N VAL A 202 -2.93 2.59 12.77
CA VAL A 202 -1.81 1.92 13.46
C VAL A 202 -2.27 0.59 14.09
N ARG A 203 -3.52 0.51 14.53
CA ARG A 203 -4.08 -0.72 15.10
C ARG A 203 -4.06 -1.90 14.13
N GLY A 204 -4.25 -1.64 12.83
CA GLY A 204 -4.21 -2.65 11.78
C GLY A 204 -2.84 -3.30 11.58
N TRP A 205 -1.75 -2.78 12.17
CA TRP A 205 -0.45 -3.43 12.13
C TRP A 205 -0.41 -4.76 12.90
N LEU A 206 -1.42 -5.00 13.74
CA LEU A 206 -1.60 -6.26 14.48
C LEU A 206 -2.45 -7.28 13.73
N ASP A 207 -2.91 -6.95 12.51
CA ASP A 207 -3.70 -7.90 11.72
C ASP A 207 -2.82 -9.00 11.13
N ASP A 208 -3.43 -10.17 10.96
CA ASP A 208 -2.86 -11.33 10.29
C ASP A 208 -3.61 -11.56 8.98
N PHE A 209 -2.85 -11.67 7.88
CA PHE A 209 -3.36 -11.88 6.52
C PHE A 209 -3.07 -13.29 6.01
N SER A 210 -2.57 -14.19 6.86
CA SER A 210 -2.14 -15.53 6.44
C SER A 210 -3.26 -16.33 5.79
N ASP A 211 -4.50 -16.20 6.28
CA ASP A 211 -5.66 -16.86 5.68
C ASP A 211 -6.12 -16.17 4.39
N ASP A 212 -5.99 -14.85 4.30
CA ASP A 212 -6.30 -14.09 3.10
C ASP A 212 -5.36 -14.48 1.95
N LEU A 213 -4.07 -14.65 2.24
CA LEU A 213 -3.05 -15.03 1.25
C LEU A 213 -3.31 -16.41 0.63
N LYS A 214 -3.92 -17.36 1.35
CA LYS A 214 -4.30 -18.67 0.81
C LYS A 214 -5.29 -18.59 -0.36
N ARG A 215 -5.97 -17.46 -0.51
CA ARG A 215 -6.94 -17.18 -1.58
C ARG A 215 -6.35 -16.39 -2.74
N VAL A 216 -5.05 -16.05 -2.70
CA VAL A 216 -4.36 -15.36 -3.80
C VAL A 216 -3.99 -16.40 -4.86
N ASP A 217 -4.84 -16.57 -5.85
CA ASP A 217 -4.73 -17.55 -6.95
C ASP A 217 -4.46 -16.88 -8.33
N VAL A 218 -4.06 -15.61 -8.33
CA VAL A 218 -3.70 -14.85 -9.53
C VAL A 218 -2.18 -14.63 -9.62
N SER A 219 -1.72 -14.24 -10.83
CA SER A 219 -0.33 -13.82 -11.02
C SER A 219 0.09 -12.82 -9.96
N THR A 220 1.22 -13.06 -9.30
CA THR A 220 1.65 -12.23 -8.17
C THR A 220 3.11 -11.80 -8.31
N LEU A 221 3.38 -10.51 -8.04
CA LEU A 221 4.71 -9.94 -7.92
C LEU A 221 4.93 -9.42 -6.49
N ILE A 222 6.07 -9.76 -5.91
CA ILE A 222 6.52 -9.22 -4.63
C ILE A 222 7.80 -8.43 -4.88
N LEU A 223 7.82 -7.15 -4.51
CA LEU A 223 9.00 -6.29 -4.52
C LEU A 223 9.32 -5.87 -3.08
N HIS A 224 10.58 -6.04 -2.65
CA HIS A 224 10.99 -5.63 -1.31
C HIS A 224 12.40 -5.09 -1.31
N GLY A 225 12.63 -3.96 -0.63
CA GLY A 225 13.93 -3.33 -0.52
C GLY A 225 14.80 -3.97 0.56
N THR A 226 16.09 -4.16 0.27
CA THR A 226 17.02 -4.79 1.22
C THR A 226 17.36 -3.88 2.41
N SER A 227 17.05 -2.59 2.32
CA SER A 227 17.32 -1.59 3.36
C SER A 227 16.04 -0.99 3.97
N ASP A 228 14.90 -1.70 3.89
CA ASP A 228 13.67 -1.28 4.56
C ASP A 228 13.84 -1.35 6.08
N ARG A 229 13.82 -0.17 6.73
CA ARG A 229 13.96 -0.01 8.18
C ARG A 229 12.63 -0.10 8.93
N ILE A 230 11.52 -0.17 8.21
CA ILE A 230 10.16 -0.24 8.77
C ILE A 230 9.65 -1.66 8.77
N LEU A 231 9.61 -2.26 7.59
CA LEU A 231 9.18 -3.62 7.35
C LEU A 231 10.39 -4.43 6.85
N SER A 232 11.19 -4.94 7.78
CA SER A 232 12.44 -5.61 7.41
C SER A 232 12.20 -6.74 6.41
N ILE A 233 13.09 -6.87 5.42
CA ILE A 233 12.95 -7.86 4.35
C ILE A 233 12.83 -9.30 4.89
N ASP A 234 13.56 -9.64 5.95
CA ASP A 234 13.49 -10.96 6.61
C ASP A 234 12.15 -11.16 7.32
N GLY A 235 11.66 -10.11 7.98
CA GLY A 235 10.40 -10.14 8.72
C GLY A 235 9.17 -10.13 7.83
N GLN A 236 9.29 -9.65 6.57
CA GLN A 236 8.15 -9.42 5.70
C GLN A 236 8.34 -10.01 4.29
N GLY A 237 9.14 -9.42 3.42
CA GLY A 237 9.21 -9.80 2.00
C GLY A 237 9.53 -11.28 1.78
N ARG A 238 10.51 -11.83 2.51
CA ARG A 238 10.90 -13.24 2.43
C ARG A 238 9.82 -14.18 2.99
N ARG A 239 9.14 -13.77 4.08
CA ARG A 239 8.02 -14.54 4.65
C ARG A 239 6.80 -14.51 3.72
N LEU A 240 6.52 -13.37 3.09
CA LEU A 240 5.45 -13.28 2.09
C LEU A 240 5.73 -14.19 0.89
N HIS A 241 6.97 -14.22 0.39
CA HIS A 241 7.34 -15.13 -0.70
C HIS A 241 7.22 -16.60 -0.28
N ALA A 242 7.58 -16.93 0.95
CA ALA A 242 7.38 -18.28 1.48
C ALA A 242 5.89 -18.66 1.56
N ALA A 243 5.00 -17.70 1.87
CA ALA A 243 3.55 -17.89 1.90
C ALA A 243 2.93 -17.94 0.48
N LEU A 244 3.56 -17.29 -0.51
CA LEU A 244 3.14 -17.25 -1.91
C LEU A 244 4.26 -17.76 -2.84
N PRO A 245 4.58 -19.05 -2.83
CA PRO A 245 5.74 -19.58 -3.57
C PRO A 245 5.59 -19.49 -5.10
N HIS A 246 4.39 -19.26 -5.61
CA HIS A 246 4.12 -19.01 -7.02
C HIS A 246 4.43 -17.58 -7.46
N ALA A 247 4.60 -16.65 -6.51
CA ALA A 247 4.86 -15.25 -6.81
C ALA A 247 6.28 -15.06 -7.38
N ARG A 248 6.39 -14.17 -8.36
CA ARG A 248 7.69 -13.61 -8.74
C ARG A 248 8.17 -12.72 -7.59
N TYR A 249 9.35 -13.01 -7.05
CA TYR A 249 9.95 -12.25 -5.94
C TYR A 249 11.21 -11.55 -6.41
N VAL A 250 11.32 -10.25 -6.13
CA VAL A 250 12.48 -9.43 -6.47
C VAL A 250 12.88 -8.58 -5.27
N GLU A 251 14.12 -8.71 -4.87
CA GLU A 251 14.76 -7.83 -3.89
C GLU A 251 15.38 -6.62 -4.59
N ILE A 252 15.07 -5.42 -4.12
CA ILE A 252 15.65 -4.17 -4.63
C ILE A 252 16.80 -3.77 -3.71
N GLU A 253 18.02 -3.90 -4.22
CA GLU A 253 19.23 -3.63 -3.44
C GLU A 253 19.28 -2.16 -2.97
N GLY A 254 19.49 -1.97 -1.67
CA GLY A 254 19.49 -0.66 -1.02
C GLY A 254 18.11 0.00 -0.91
N GLY A 255 17.03 -0.61 -1.43
CA GLY A 255 15.69 -0.04 -1.37
C GLY A 255 15.23 0.23 0.07
N PRO A 256 14.89 1.49 0.46
CA PRO A 256 14.26 1.80 1.73
C PRO A 256 12.75 1.58 1.63
N HIS A 257 12.01 1.79 2.73
CA HIS A 257 10.55 1.57 2.76
C HIS A 257 9.79 2.30 1.62
N VAL A 258 10.14 3.54 1.29
CA VAL A 258 9.53 4.28 0.17
C VAL A 258 10.39 4.15 -1.10
N MET A 259 10.74 2.91 -1.48
CA MET A 259 11.53 2.67 -2.70
C MET A 259 10.79 3.03 -3.99
N CYS A 260 9.46 3.11 -3.96
CA CYS A 260 8.66 3.63 -5.08
C CYS A 260 9.09 5.05 -5.50
N VAL A 261 9.72 5.80 -4.60
CA VAL A 261 10.26 7.14 -4.86
C VAL A 261 11.79 7.08 -5.05
N THR A 262 12.51 6.53 -4.07
CA THR A 262 13.99 6.54 -4.09
C THR A 262 14.59 5.63 -5.14
N HIS A 263 13.93 4.51 -5.44
CA HIS A 263 14.34 3.50 -6.42
C HIS A 263 13.28 3.35 -7.52
N ALA A 264 12.66 4.47 -7.92
CA ALA A 264 11.54 4.47 -8.85
C ALA A 264 11.86 3.78 -10.18
N ALA A 265 13.07 3.95 -10.72
CA ALA A 265 13.47 3.33 -11.98
C ALA A 265 13.54 1.80 -11.88
N GLU A 266 14.07 1.28 -10.77
CA GLU A 266 14.18 -0.14 -10.48
C GLU A 266 12.77 -0.74 -10.27
N VAL A 267 11.93 -0.11 -9.45
CA VAL A 267 10.54 -0.52 -9.20
C VAL A 267 9.73 -0.51 -10.50
N ASN A 268 9.79 0.56 -11.28
CA ASN A 268 9.05 0.68 -12.54
C ASN A 268 9.49 -0.38 -13.55
N ARG A 269 10.78 -0.68 -13.64
CA ARG A 269 11.29 -1.74 -14.53
C ARG A 269 10.68 -3.08 -14.21
N GLU A 270 10.69 -3.48 -12.92
CA GLU A 270 10.16 -4.78 -12.50
C GLU A 270 8.64 -4.83 -12.62
N LEU A 271 7.94 -3.75 -12.23
CA LEU A 271 6.49 -3.63 -12.37
C LEU A 271 6.05 -3.75 -13.84
N LEU A 272 6.66 -2.98 -14.74
CA LEU A 272 6.31 -3.01 -16.16
C LEU A 272 6.70 -4.33 -16.83
N ALA A 273 7.79 -4.97 -16.42
CA ALA A 273 8.15 -6.30 -16.89
C ALA A 273 7.08 -7.33 -16.51
N PHE A 274 6.63 -7.31 -15.26
CA PHE A 274 5.57 -8.20 -14.76
C PHE A 274 4.23 -7.98 -15.48
N LEU A 275 3.81 -6.73 -15.69
CA LEU A 275 2.55 -6.40 -16.34
C LEU A 275 2.48 -6.85 -17.81
N ARG A 276 3.63 -7.05 -18.48
CA ARG A 276 3.72 -7.59 -19.86
C ARG A 276 3.62 -9.12 -19.91
N GLU A 277 3.81 -9.81 -18.78
CA GLU A 277 3.70 -11.26 -18.74
C GLU A 277 2.22 -11.68 -18.92
N PRO A 278 1.96 -12.78 -19.64
CA PRO A 278 0.61 -13.33 -19.71
C PRO A 278 0.17 -13.75 -18.30
N ALA A 279 -1.10 -13.49 -17.98
CA ALA A 279 -1.67 -13.94 -16.72
C ALA A 279 -1.51 -15.48 -16.58
N ARG A 280 -0.97 -15.92 -15.46
CA ARG A 280 -0.84 -17.34 -15.14
C ARG A 280 -1.97 -17.72 -14.19
N ALA A 281 -2.78 -18.71 -14.58
CA ALA A 281 -3.64 -19.38 -13.60
C ALA A 281 -2.76 -20.12 -12.60
N VAL A 282 -2.90 -19.80 -11.32
CA VAL A 282 -2.22 -20.51 -10.24
C VAL A 282 -3.12 -21.67 -9.84
N ALA A 283 -2.61 -22.90 -9.94
CA ALA A 283 -3.35 -24.04 -9.42
C ALA A 283 -3.39 -23.91 -7.87
N THR A 284 -4.57 -23.75 -7.32
CA THR A 284 -4.79 -23.84 -5.86
C THR A 284 -4.51 -25.29 -5.43
N ALA A 285 -3.60 -25.46 -4.47
CA ALA A 285 -3.25 -26.77 -3.90
C ALA A 285 -4.36 -27.29 -2.97
#